data_db096d823a008d6eb20ffb0a26badf1b
#
_entry.id   db096d823a008d6eb20ffb0a26badf1b
#
_cell.length_a   1.000
_cell.length_b   1.000
_cell.length_c   1.000
_cell.angle_alpha   90.00
_cell.angle_beta   90.00
_cell.angle_gamma   90.00
#
_symmetry.space_group_name_H-M   'P 1'
#
loop_
_entity.id
_entity.type
_entity.pdbx_description
1 polymer ?
#
loop_
_entity_poly.entity_id
_entity_poly.type
_entity_poly.pdbx_seq_one_letter_code
_entity_poly.pdbx_strand_id
1 'polypeptide(L)'
;MGTDNMGLVRRFMEEVWNKGDLAVIDELVSEKYVATEPLIGDVRGVAALRDQVQAFRTAFPDLRITIEDIGMSGDRVFVRWTGRGTHRGALMGIPPSNNRGEIRGISVQRIAGGKIVEQYESYDSLRLLQIIGAVPAMDRLGKGQGAGQQAQRPQV
;
A
#
# COMPACT_ATOMS: atom_id res chain seq x y z
N MET A 1 -8.94 22.48 -23.14
CA MET A 1 -9.04 22.61 -21.69
C MET A 1 -8.33 21.42 -21.05
N GLY A 2 -7.28 21.69 -20.31
CA GLY A 2 -6.56 20.62 -19.61
C GLY A 2 -7.45 19.97 -18.57
N THR A 3 -7.54 18.66 -18.60
CA THR A 3 -8.12 17.87 -17.51
C THR A 3 -7.26 18.06 -16.26
N ASP A 4 -7.88 18.30 -15.11
CA ASP A 4 -7.19 18.36 -13.83
C ASP A 4 -6.81 16.94 -13.37
N ASN A 5 -5.77 16.40 -13.99
CA ASN A 5 -5.31 15.04 -13.70
C ASN A 5 -4.76 14.91 -12.28
N MET A 6 -4.10 15.93 -11.77
CA MET A 6 -3.65 15.94 -10.37
C MET A 6 -4.84 15.98 -9.40
N GLY A 7 -5.86 16.77 -9.67
CA GLY A 7 -7.09 16.80 -8.87
C GLY A 7 -7.82 15.47 -8.87
N LEU A 8 -7.86 14.77 -9.99
CA LEU A 8 -8.43 13.43 -10.09
C LEU A 8 -7.69 12.44 -9.22
N VAL A 9 -6.37 12.46 -9.23
CA VAL A 9 -5.54 11.58 -8.38
C VAL A 9 -5.68 11.95 -6.90
N ARG A 10 -5.76 13.24 -6.55
CA ARG A 10 -6.05 13.68 -5.17
C ARG A 10 -7.39 13.15 -4.68
N ARG A 11 -8.44 13.22 -5.50
CA ARG A 11 -9.76 12.65 -5.18
C ARG A 11 -9.66 11.14 -4.98
N PHE A 12 -8.97 10.44 -5.86
CA PHE A 12 -8.78 9.00 -5.74
C PHE A 12 -8.13 8.62 -4.39
N MET A 13 -7.08 9.29 -4.00
CA MET A 13 -6.40 8.99 -2.74
C MET A 13 -7.25 9.37 -1.52
N GLU A 14 -7.94 10.50 -1.54
CA GLU A 14 -8.76 10.96 -0.42
C GLU A 14 -10.09 10.21 -0.31
N GLU A 15 -10.85 10.13 -1.39
CA GLU A 15 -12.20 9.56 -1.34
C GLU A 15 -12.20 8.04 -1.31
N VAL A 16 -11.36 7.40 -2.14
CA VAL A 16 -11.30 5.93 -2.22
C VAL A 16 -10.49 5.35 -1.06
N TRP A 17 -9.25 5.80 -0.90
CA TRP A 17 -8.34 5.21 0.08
C TRP A 17 -8.57 5.72 1.50
N ASN A 18 -8.67 7.03 1.70
CA ASN A 18 -8.83 7.58 3.05
C ASN A 18 -10.25 7.46 3.60
N LYS A 19 -11.26 7.73 2.76
CA LYS A 19 -12.66 7.62 3.18
C LYS A 19 -13.28 6.24 2.96
N GLY A 20 -12.71 5.43 2.09
CA GLY A 20 -13.25 4.12 1.75
C GLY A 20 -14.53 4.19 0.92
N ASP A 21 -14.72 5.27 0.18
CA ASP A 21 -15.87 5.43 -0.72
C ASP A 21 -15.65 4.62 -2.01
N LEU A 22 -16.13 3.39 -2.02
CA LEU A 22 -15.96 2.49 -3.15
C LEU A 22 -16.86 2.87 -4.34
N ALA A 23 -17.94 3.60 -4.11
CA ALA A 23 -18.87 4.03 -5.17
C ALA A 23 -18.22 5.03 -6.14
N VAL A 24 -17.28 5.84 -5.64
CA VAL A 24 -16.55 6.84 -6.44
C VAL A 24 -15.56 6.19 -7.43
N ILE A 25 -15.18 4.95 -7.25
CA ILE A 25 -14.21 4.27 -8.12
C ILE A 25 -14.68 4.28 -9.57
N ASP A 26 -15.95 4.03 -9.84
CA ASP A 26 -16.48 3.99 -11.23
C ASP A 26 -16.38 5.35 -11.95
N GLU A 27 -16.39 6.43 -11.18
CA GLU A 27 -16.20 7.79 -11.72
C GLU A 27 -14.74 8.08 -12.06
N LEU A 28 -13.82 7.64 -11.20
CA LEU A 28 -12.40 8.04 -11.26
C LEU A 28 -11.51 7.04 -12.01
N VAL A 29 -11.92 5.77 -12.10
CA VAL A 29 -11.09 4.67 -12.55
C VAL A 29 -11.74 3.97 -13.74
N SER A 30 -10.93 3.68 -14.76
CA SER A 30 -11.38 2.96 -15.96
C SER A 30 -11.66 1.48 -15.66
N GLU A 31 -12.62 0.90 -16.35
CA GLU A 31 -12.84 -0.56 -16.34
C GLU A 31 -11.60 -1.35 -16.80
N LYS A 32 -10.74 -0.71 -17.61
CA LYS A 32 -9.48 -1.29 -18.11
C LYS A 32 -8.30 -1.10 -17.16
N TYR A 33 -8.55 -0.63 -15.95
CA TYR A 33 -7.51 -0.36 -14.94
C TYR A 33 -6.62 -1.56 -14.69
N VAL A 34 -5.32 -1.30 -14.67
CA VAL A 34 -4.30 -2.26 -14.24
C VAL A 34 -3.33 -1.55 -13.31
N ALA A 35 -3.13 -2.12 -12.14
CA ALA A 35 -2.09 -1.68 -11.22
C ALA A 35 -1.05 -2.79 -11.00
N THR A 36 0.19 -2.39 -10.90
CA THR A 36 1.28 -3.25 -10.42
C THR A 36 1.51 -2.96 -8.94
N GLU A 37 1.35 -3.99 -8.12
CA GLU A 37 1.39 -3.88 -6.67
C GLU A 37 2.50 -4.83 -6.12
N PRO A 38 3.41 -4.33 -5.23
CA PRO A 38 4.61 -5.08 -4.84
C PRO A 38 4.35 -6.41 -4.13
N LEU A 39 3.28 -6.53 -3.34
CA LEU A 39 3.03 -7.72 -2.53
C LEU A 39 2.05 -8.70 -3.15
N ILE A 40 1.03 -8.20 -3.83
CA ILE A 40 -0.06 -9.03 -4.36
C ILE A 40 -0.02 -9.21 -5.87
N GLY A 41 0.91 -8.54 -6.54
CA GLY A 41 1.02 -8.58 -8.00
C GLY A 41 0.04 -7.64 -8.69
N ASP A 42 -0.38 -8.00 -9.89
CA ASP A 42 -1.26 -7.15 -10.70
C ASP A 42 -2.69 -7.13 -10.16
N VAL A 43 -3.25 -5.92 -10.07
CA VAL A 43 -4.67 -5.67 -9.80
C VAL A 43 -5.32 -5.25 -11.10
N ARG A 44 -6.28 -6.04 -11.60
CA ARG A 44 -6.90 -5.82 -12.89
C ARG A 44 -8.39 -5.54 -12.76
N GLY A 45 -8.80 -4.37 -13.23
CA GLY A 45 -10.21 -3.93 -13.25
C GLY A 45 -10.68 -3.34 -11.90
N VAL A 46 -11.84 -2.72 -11.95
CA VAL A 46 -12.41 -2.00 -10.81
C VAL A 46 -12.86 -2.92 -9.67
N ALA A 47 -13.33 -4.13 -9.98
CA ALA A 47 -13.72 -5.09 -8.95
C ALA A 47 -12.54 -5.52 -8.08
N ALA A 48 -11.39 -5.83 -8.70
CA ALA A 48 -10.17 -6.17 -7.98
C ALA A 48 -9.63 -4.98 -7.17
N LEU A 49 -9.75 -3.76 -7.69
CA LEU A 49 -9.39 -2.56 -6.94
C LEU A 49 -10.29 -2.37 -5.70
N ARG A 50 -11.60 -2.58 -5.83
CA ARG A 50 -12.51 -2.54 -4.67
C ARG A 50 -12.11 -3.53 -3.60
N ASP A 51 -11.82 -4.77 -3.99
CA ASP A 51 -11.38 -5.82 -3.07
C ASP A 51 -10.08 -5.43 -2.36
N GLN A 52 -9.13 -4.85 -3.10
CA GLN A 52 -7.86 -4.38 -2.54
C GLN A 52 -8.09 -3.26 -1.51
N VAL A 53 -8.85 -2.24 -1.85
CA VAL A 53 -9.17 -1.13 -0.93
C VAL A 53 -9.85 -1.65 0.32
N GLN A 54 -10.83 -2.54 0.14
CA GLN A 54 -11.57 -3.12 1.26
C GLN A 54 -10.68 -3.95 2.17
N ALA A 55 -9.79 -4.76 1.61
CA ALA A 55 -8.84 -5.58 2.37
C ALA A 55 -7.91 -4.72 3.23
N PHE A 56 -7.31 -3.68 2.64
CA PHE A 56 -6.41 -2.79 3.37
C PHE A 56 -7.13 -1.95 4.42
N ARG A 57 -8.34 -1.47 4.14
CA ARG A 57 -9.11 -0.67 5.10
C ARG A 57 -9.70 -1.51 6.22
N THR A 58 -10.01 -2.78 5.99
CA THR A 58 -10.39 -3.73 7.04
C THR A 58 -9.20 -4.03 7.94
N ALA A 59 -8.04 -4.24 7.34
CA ALA A 59 -6.81 -4.49 8.09
C ALA A 59 -6.33 -3.27 8.88
N PHE A 60 -6.47 -2.07 8.31
CA PHE A 60 -6.08 -0.80 8.91
C PHE A 60 -7.28 0.17 8.91
N PRO A 61 -8.21 0.06 9.88
CA PRO A 61 -9.42 0.89 9.91
C PRO A 61 -9.15 2.40 10.01
N ASP A 62 -8.01 2.77 10.58
CA ASP A 62 -7.52 4.13 10.73
C ASP A 62 -6.54 4.55 9.60
N LEU A 63 -6.54 3.83 8.47
CA LEU A 63 -5.65 4.12 7.35
C LEU A 63 -5.77 5.59 6.91
N ARG A 64 -4.63 6.26 6.87
CA ARG A 64 -4.49 7.62 6.36
C ARG A 64 -3.31 7.70 5.42
N ILE A 65 -3.59 8.05 4.17
CA ILE A 65 -2.58 8.35 3.15
C ILE A 65 -2.46 9.85 3.02
N THR A 66 -1.24 10.36 3.16
CA THR A 66 -0.91 11.77 2.98
C THR A 66 -0.08 11.93 1.71
N ILE A 67 -0.51 12.82 0.82
CA ILE A 67 0.28 13.19 -0.34
C ILE A 67 1.35 14.17 0.13
N GLU A 68 2.61 13.78 -0.02
CA GLU A 68 3.76 14.62 0.34
C GLU A 68 4.18 15.51 -0.84
N ASP A 69 4.24 14.92 -2.05
CA ASP A 69 4.50 15.63 -3.29
C ASP A 69 3.58 15.07 -4.38
N ILE A 70 3.20 15.93 -5.31
CA ILE A 70 2.47 15.55 -6.51
C ILE A 70 2.94 16.40 -7.69
N GLY A 71 3.10 15.76 -8.83
CA GLY A 71 3.46 16.41 -10.08
C GLY A 71 2.95 15.64 -11.26
N MET A 72 3.01 16.20 -12.45
CA MET A 72 2.59 15.52 -13.67
C MET A 72 3.50 15.82 -14.85
N SER A 73 3.56 14.88 -15.78
CA SER A 73 4.19 15.04 -17.08
C SER A 73 3.34 14.29 -18.11
N GLY A 74 2.82 15.02 -19.09
CA GLY A 74 1.90 14.45 -20.07
C GLY A 74 0.65 13.87 -19.40
N ASP A 75 0.36 12.61 -19.69
CA ASP A 75 -0.78 11.87 -19.13
C ASP A 75 -0.47 11.13 -17.81
N ARG A 76 0.71 11.35 -17.22
CA ARG A 76 1.16 10.68 -16.00
C ARG A 76 1.22 11.64 -14.82
N VAL A 77 0.68 11.19 -13.70
CA VAL A 77 0.75 11.87 -12.40
C VAL A 77 1.65 11.07 -11.48
N PHE A 78 2.58 11.78 -10.83
CA PHE A 78 3.55 11.22 -9.90
C PHE A 78 3.22 11.68 -8.49
N VAL A 79 3.13 10.74 -7.57
CA VAL A 79 2.80 11.02 -6.17
C VAL A 79 3.84 10.38 -5.26
N ARG A 80 4.39 11.18 -4.35
CA ARG A 80 5.10 10.65 -3.19
C ARG A 80 4.16 10.75 -1.99
N TRP A 81 3.97 9.64 -1.31
CA TRP A 81 2.98 9.56 -0.24
C TRP A 81 3.52 8.85 1.01
N THR A 82 2.84 9.09 2.13
CA THR A 82 3.03 8.39 3.39
C THR A 82 1.71 7.78 3.82
N GLY A 83 1.72 6.49 4.16
CA GLY A 83 0.57 5.79 4.73
C GLY A 83 0.80 5.47 6.20
N ARG A 84 -0.22 5.72 7.04
CA ARG A 84 -0.20 5.42 8.48
C ARG A 84 -1.42 4.61 8.84
N GLY A 85 -1.25 3.71 9.78
CA GLY A 85 -2.37 2.92 10.29
C GLY A 85 -1.95 1.95 11.39
N THR A 86 -2.98 1.34 11.99
CA THR A 86 -2.83 0.31 13.02
C THR A 86 -3.41 -0.99 12.50
N HIS A 87 -2.64 -2.07 12.56
CA HIS A 87 -3.04 -3.39 12.07
C HIS A 87 -4.03 -4.05 13.05
N ARG A 88 -5.31 -3.85 12.79
CA ARG A 88 -6.42 -4.33 13.65
C ARG A 88 -7.29 -5.40 13.02
N GLY A 89 -7.11 -5.69 11.74
CA GLY A 89 -7.79 -6.75 11.01
C GLY A 89 -6.81 -7.65 10.27
N ALA A 90 -7.21 -8.87 9.93
CA ALA A 90 -6.35 -9.77 9.18
C ALA A 90 -6.01 -9.20 7.80
N LEU A 91 -4.76 -9.38 7.37
CA LEU A 91 -4.28 -9.04 6.03
C LEU A 91 -3.49 -10.21 5.46
N MET A 92 -3.81 -10.64 4.25
CA MET A 92 -3.16 -11.79 3.58
C MET A 92 -3.12 -13.04 4.49
N GLY A 93 -4.20 -13.29 5.25
CA GLY A 93 -4.28 -14.40 6.19
C GLY A 93 -3.49 -14.23 7.48
N ILE A 94 -2.84 -13.08 7.68
CA ILE A 94 -2.07 -12.78 8.89
C ILE A 94 -2.98 -12.08 9.90
N PRO A 95 -3.13 -12.63 11.12
CA PRO A 95 -4.01 -12.05 12.13
C PRO A 95 -3.51 -10.68 12.61
N PRO A 96 -4.40 -9.85 13.21
CA PRO A 96 -4.03 -8.52 13.69
C PRO A 96 -2.83 -8.54 14.63
N SER A 97 -1.81 -7.73 14.30
CA SER A 97 -0.64 -7.54 15.17
C SER A 97 -0.85 -6.47 16.24
N ASN A 98 -1.84 -5.58 16.04
CA ASN A 98 -2.08 -4.35 16.81
C ASN A 98 -0.92 -3.35 16.74
N ASN A 99 0.04 -3.56 15.85
CA ASN A 99 1.13 -2.62 15.63
C ASN A 99 0.63 -1.41 14.84
N ARG A 100 1.04 -0.23 15.27
CA ARG A 100 0.90 1.01 14.52
C ARG A 100 2.18 1.27 13.74
N GLY A 101 2.05 1.74 12.51
CA GLY A 101 3.22 2.03 11.70
C GLY A 101 2.96 2.98 10.56
N GLU A 102 4.04 3.29 9.90
CA GLU A 102 4.11 4.20 8.78
C GLU A 102 4.92 3.54 7.67
N ILE A 103 4.43 3.66 6.44
CA ILE A 103 5.16 3.30 5.22
C ILE A 103 5.19 4.48 4.26
N ARG A 104 6.17 4.48 3.38
CA ARG A 104 6.35 5.51 2.34
C ARG A 104 6.32 4.85 0.98
N GLY A 105 5.79 5.56 0.01
CA GLY A 105 5.70 5.04 -1.33
C GLY A 105 5.67 6.13 -2.40
N ILE A 106 5.81 5.65 -3.63
CA ILE A 106 5.68 6.44 -4.84
C ILE A 106 4.71 5.72 -5.76
N SER A 107 3.76 6.47 -6.30
CA SER A 107 2.80 5.97 -7.29
C SER A 107 2.93 6.77 -8.57
N VAL A 108 2.75 6.10 -9.69
CA VAL A 108 2.62 6.72 -11.00
C VAL A 108 1.28 6.29 -11.57
N GLN A 109 0.38 7.24 -11.81
CA GLN A 109 -0.91 7.00 -12.45
C GLN A 109 -0.91 7.54 -13.87
N ARG A 110 -1.36 6.73 -14.82
CA ARG A 110 -1.64 7.20 -16.19
C ARG A 110 -3.13 7.45 -16.34
N ILE A 111 -3.45 8.61 -16.91
CA ILE A 111 -4.82 9.08 -17.09
C ILE A 111 -5.16 9.04 -18.58
N ALA A 112 -6.31 8.50 -18.93
CA ALA A 112 -6.84 8.54 -20.28
C ALA A 112 -8.37 8.68 -20.21
N GLY A 113 -8.94 9.54 -21.04
CA GLY A 113 -10.39 9.79 -21.06
C GLY A 113 -10.95 10.27 -19.73
N GLY A 114 -10.16 11.01 -18.94
CA GLY A 114 -10.57 11.52 -17.64
C GLY A 114 -10.63 10.47 -16.52
N LYS A 115 -10.02 9.29 -16.72
CA LYS A 115 -9.99 8.21 -15.74
C LYS A 115 -8.59 7.63 -15.58
N ILE A 116 -8.31 7.07 -14.41
CA ILE A 116 -7.07 6.35 -14.15
C ILE A 116 -7.13 5.00 -14.88
N VAL A 117 -6.18 4.74 -15.78
CA VAL A 117 -6.10 3.51 -16.57
C VAL A 117 -4.96 2.59 -16.15
N GLU A 118 -3.89 3.15 -15.55
CA GLU A 118 -2.76 2.38 -15.04
C GLU A 118 -2.25 2.99 -13.75
N GLN A 119 -1.72 2.14 -12.89
CA GLN A 119 -0.99 2.56 -11.71
C GLN A 119 0.24 1.68 -11.51
N TYR A 120 1.37 2.32 -11.31
CA TYR A 120 2.58 1.69 -10.79
C TYR A 120 2.76 2.09 -9.34
N GLU A 121 2.93 1.10 -8.48
CA GLU A 121 3.07 1.29 -7.06
C GLU A 121 4.43 0.75 -6.60
N SER A 122 5.17 1.56 -5.85
CA SER A 122 6.35 1.11 -5.13
C SER A 122 6.33 1.70 -3.74
N TYR A 123 6.36 0.86 -2.74
CA TYR A 123 6.38 1.28 -1.35
C TYR A 123 7.29 0.36 -0.52
N ASP A 124 7.57 0.76 0.70
CA ASP A 124 8.37 -0.02 1.65
C ASP A 124 7.58 -1.27 2.11
N SER A 125 7.59 -2.29 1.26
CA SER A 125 6.88 -3.54 1.52
C SER A 125 7.49 -4.34 2.67
N LEU A 126 8.81 -4.26 2.88
CA LEU A 126 9.43 -4.87 4.06
C LEU A 126 8.87 -4.25 5.34
N ARG A 127 8.74 -2.93 5.39
CA ARG A 127 8.18 -2.25 6.56
C ARG A 127 6.73 -2.64 6.80
N LEU A 128 5.91 -2.75 5.75
CA LEU A 128 4.55 -3.23 5.87
C LEU A 128 4.50 -4.66 6.46
N LEU A 129 5.34 -5.56 5.95
CA LEU A 129 5.43 -6.93 6.46
C LEU A 129 5.87 -6.98 7.93
N GLN A 130 6.74 -6.08 8.36
CA GLN A 130 7.13 -5.93 9.77
C GLN A 130 5.96 -5.44 10.63
N ILE A 131 5.20 -4.46 10.16
CA ILE A 131 4.03 -3.92 10.87
C ILE A 131 2.98 -4.99 11.08
N ILE A 132 2.67 -5.80 10.07
CA ILE A 132 1.67 -6.88 10.18
C ILE A 132 2.22 -8.11 10.91
N GLY A 133 3.51 -8.16 11.21
CA GLY A 133 4.13 -9.27 11.94
C GLY A 133 4.49 -10.48 11.06
N ALA A 134 4.49 -10.34 9.73
CA ALA A 134 4.86 -11.40 8.80
C ALA A 134 6.37 -11.67 8.80
N VAL A 135 7.17 -10.64 9.09
CA VAL A 135 8.63 -10.74 9.25
C VAL A 135 9.05 -10.01 10.53
N PRO A 136 10.18 -10.40 11.17
CA PRO A 136 10.68 -9.71 12.35
C PRO A 136 11.08 -8.27 12.06
N ALA A 137 10.90 -7.37 13.05
CA ALA A 137 11.49 -6.04 13.01
C ALA A 137 13.02 -6.12 13.07
N MET A 138 13.71 -5.12 12.49
CA MET A 138 15.18 -5.13 12.39
C MET A 138 15.89 -5.21 13.75
N ASP A 139 15.31 -4.63 14.81
CA ASP A 139 15.82 -4.72 16.16
C ASP A 139 15.79 -6.15 16.75
N ARG A 140 14.99 -7.05 16.16
CA ARG A 140 14.86 -8.46 16.54
C ARG A 140 15.72 -9.40 15.70
N LEU A 141 16.15 -8.97 14.52
CA LEU A 141 16.94 -9.80 13.61
C LEU A 141 18.32 -10.13 14.17
N GLY A 142 18.89 -9.26 15.01
CA GLY A 142 20.20 -9.48 15.68
C GLY A 142 20.13 -10.32 16.95
N LYS A 143 18.94 -10.51 17.53
CA LYS A 143 18.77 -11.23 18.81
C LYS A 143 18.56 -12.73 18.65
N GLY A 144 18.24 -13.20 17.46
CA GLY A 144 18.04 -14.63 17.16
C GLY A 144 19.30 -15.44 16.88
N GLN A 145 20.43 -14.79 16.65
CA GLN A 145 21.69 -15.49 16.34
C GLN A 145 22.59 -15.75 17.56
N GLY A 146 22.20 -15.31 18.76
CA GLY A 146 22.99 -15.46 19.99
C GLY A 146 22.64 -16.63 20.89
N ALA A 147 21.60 -17.41 20.59
CA ALA A 147 21.09 -18.47 21.48
C ALA A 147 21.33 -19.90 20.98
N GLY A 148 22.22 -20.13 20.04
CA GLY A 148 22.36 -21.44 19.40
C GLY A 148 23.75 -21.98 19.14
N GLN A 149 24.81 -21.53 19.80
CA GLN A 149 26.12 -22.18 19.71
C GLN A 149 26.88 -22.12 21.04
N GLN A 150 26.39 -22.83 22.04
CA GLN A 150 27.29 -23.47 22.98
C GLN A 150 27.48 -24.91 22.48
N ALA A 151 28.42 -25.07 21.58
CA ALA A 151 28.94 -26.37 21.25
C ALA A 151 29.60 -26.93 22.54
N GLN A 152 29.05 -27.98 23.08
CA GLN A 152 29.71 -28.82 24.09
C GLN A 152 31.04 -29.32 23.51
N ARG A 153 32.15 -28.84 24.07
CA ARG A 153 33.46 -29.49 23.87
C ARG A 153 33.42 -30.87 24.50
N PRO A 154 33.81 -31.91 23.81
CA PRO A 154 34.01 -33.21 24.43
C PRO A 154 35.19 -33.08 25.39
N GLN A 155 34.97 -33.46 26.65
CA GLN A 155 36.06 -33.66 27.57
C GLN A 155 36.76 -34.99 27.20
N VAL A 156 38.04 -34.90 26.97
CA VAL A 156 38.96 -36.02 26.85
C VAL A 156 39.45 -36.38 28.26
#